data_23ca8bf857e353a04d77f5599c4496a7
#
_entry.id   23ca8bf857e353a04d77f5599c4496a7
#
_cell.length_a   1.000
_cell.length_b   1.000
_cell.length_c   1.000
_cell.angle_alpha   90.00
_cell.angle_beta   90.00
_cell.angle_gamma   90.00
#
_symmetry.space_group_name_H-M   'P 1'
#
loop_
_entity.id
_entity.type
_entity.pdbx_description
1 polymer ?
#
loop_
_entity_poly.entity_id
_entity_poly.type
_entity_poly.pdbx_seq_one_letter_code
_entity_poly.pdbx_strand_id
1 'polypeptide(L)'
;KNRKGKILGITSVVALTGNPGQSNYTASKGGMIAMYKSLAIEVAQRNINVNLIAPGFIESPMTNELNDDQKKTIMDKIPMKRFGLPEDVANMALFLTSDHSSYITGQTFHVNGGMLML
;
A
#
# COMPACT_ATOMS: atom_id res chain seq x y z
N LYS A 1 -8.32 25.74 15.60
CA LYS A 1 -7.94 25.05 16.77
C LYS A 1 -7.19 23.77 16.51
N ASN A 2 -7.12 22.92 17.49
CA ASN A 2 -6.31 21.72 17.38
C ASN A 2 -6.97 20.69 16.46
N ARG A 3 -7.04 21.02 15.20
CA ARG A 3 -7.47 20.07 14.19
C ARG A 3 -6.28 19.26 13.80
N LYS A 4 -6.29 17.99 14.16
CA LYS A 4 -5.30 17.07 13.65
C LYS A 4 -5.92 15.70 13.51
N GLY A 5 -5.44 14.99 12.54
CA GLY A 5 -5.94 13.66 12.27
C GLY A 5 -5.10 12.97 11.24
N LYS A 6 -5.36 11.69 11.08
CA LYS A 6 -4.67 10.86 10.12
C LYS A 6 -5.70 10.15 9.26
N ILE A 7 -5.56 10.28 7.96
CA ILE A 7 -6.35 9.51 6.99
C ILE A 7 -5.39 8.59 6.29
N LEU A 8 -5.69 7.31 6.31
CA LEU A 8 -4.84 6.30 5.73
C LEU A 8 -5.68 5.41 4.83
N GLY A 9 -5.22 5.26 3.59
CA GLY A 9 -5.82 4.34 2.65
C GLY A 9 -4.88 3.17 2.36
N ILE A 10 -5.45 2.05 2.00
CA ILE A 10 -4.68 0.86 1.63
C ILE A 10 -5.20 0.37 0.30
N THR A 11 -4.29 0.25 -0.68
CA THR A 11 -4.68 -0.26 -1.99
C THR A 11 -4.82 -1.79 -1.92
N SER A 12 -5.68 -2.33 -2.77
CA SER A 12 -5.84 -3.78 -2.85
C SER A 12 -4.78 -4.37 -3.77
N VAL A 13 -4.20 -5.49 -3.33
CA VAL A 13 -3.26 -6.25 -4.16
C VAL A 13 -3.95 -7.28 -5.04
N VAL A 14 -5.25 -7.50 -4.85
CA VAL A 14 -5.98 -8.54 -5.58
C VAL A 14 -5.87 -8.34 -7.09
N ALA A 15 -5.81 -7.10 -7.53
CA ALA A 15 -5.71 -6.78 -8.95
C ALA A 15 -4.37 -7.15 -9.56
N LEU A 16 -3.36 -7.48 -8.75
CA LEU A 16 -2.05 -7.89 -9.27
C LEU A 16 -2.00 -9.37 -9.65
N THR A 17 -3.03 -10.14 -9.33
CA THR A 17 -2.99 -11.60 -9.48
C THR A 17 -3.49 -12.08 -10.83
N GLY A 18 -4.09 -11.22 -11.64
CA GLY A 18 -4.63 -11.62 -12.94
C GLY A 18 -4.09 -10.78 -14.07
N ASN A 19 -3.73 -11.42 -15.20
CA ASN A 19 -3.24 -10.70 -16.35
C ASN A 19 -4.25 -9.70 -16.91
N PRO A 20 -5.54 -10.05 -17.06
CA PRO A 20 -6.50 -9.08 -17.56
C PRO A 20 -6.74 -7.91 -16.61
N GLY A 21 -6.39 -8.07 -15.34
CA GLY A 21 -6.60 -7.04 -14.34
C GLY A 21 -5.49 -6.01 -14.25
N GLN A 22 -4.35 -6.23 -14.90
CA GLN A 22 -3.20 -5.35 -14.72
C GLN A 22 -3.47 -3.93 -15.19
N SER A 23 -4.11 -3.76 -16.33
CA SER A 23 -4.44 -2.43 -16.81
C SER A 23 -5.43 -1.72 -15.91
N ASN A 24 -6.45 -2.45 -15.46
CA ASN A 24 -7.45 -1.91 -14.55
C ASN A 24 -6.83 -1.58 -13.19
N TYR A 25 -5.92 -2.42 -12.71
CA TYR A 25 -5.21 -2.15 -11.46
C TYR A 25 -4.40 -0.87 -11.57
N THR A 26 -3.64 -0.70 -12.66
CA THR A 26 -2.81 0.49 -12.85
C THR A 26 -3.67 1.75 -12.90
N ALA A 27 -4.80 1.70 -13.59
CA ALA A 27 -5.72 2.83 -13.66
C ALA A 27 -6.33 3.15 -12.30
N SER A 28 -6.77 2.12 -11.57
CA SER A 28 -7.36 2.30 -10.24
C SER A 28 -6.34 2.83 -9.25
N LYS A 29 -5.12 2.30 -9.28
CA LYS A 29 -4.04 2.77 -8.42
C LYS A 29 -3.72 4.23 -8.70
N GLY A 30 -3.59 4.60 -9.97
CA GLY A 30 -3.34 5.97 -10.37
C GLY A 30 -4.44 6.92 -9.91
N GLY A 31 -5.70 6.48 -10.02
CA GLY A 31 -6.84 7.24 -9.56
C GLY A 31 -6.83 7.45 -8.06
N MET A 32 -6.54 6.41 -7.29
CA MET A 32 -6.44 6.50 -5.83
C MET A 32 -5.32 7.43 -5.41
N ILE A 33 -4.15 7.33 -6.02
CA ILE A 33 -3.01 8.18 -5.70
C ILE A 33 -3.35 9.63 -5.97
N ALA A 34 -3.94 9.92 -7.11
CA ALA A 34 -4.33 11.29 -7.47
C ALA A 34 -5.35 11.85 -6.50
N MET A 35 -6.35 11.05 -6.14
CA MET A 35 -7.39 11.46 -5.19
C MET A 35 -6.79 11.76 -3.81
N TYR A 36 -5.91 10.90 -3.33
CA TYR A 36 -5.28 11.08 -2.03
C TYR A 36 -4.35 12.29 -2.01
N LYS A 37 -3.63 12.55 -3.11
CA LYS A 37 -2.81 13.76 -3.21
C LYS A 37 -3.66 15.01 -3.16
N SER A 38 -4.77 15.04 -3.87
CA SER A 38 -5.68 16.18 -3.86
C SER A 38 -6.25 16.42 -2.47
N LEU A 39 -6.68 15.36 -1.82
CA LEU A 39 -7.20 15.46 -0.46
C LEU A 39 -6.13 15.96 0.51
N ALA A 40 -4.91 15.44 0.37
CA ALA A 40 -3.80 15.85 1.23
C ALA A 40 -3.56 17.35 1.13
N ILE A 41 -3.57 17.89 -0.08
CA ILE A 41 -3.40 19.33 -0.29
C ILE A 41 -4.53 20.13 0.38
N GLU A 42 -5.77 19.66 0.22
CA GLU A 42 -6.94 20.34 0.78
C GLU A 42 -6.89 20.48 2.30
N VAL A 43 -6.42 19.44 2.99
CA VAL A 43 -6.55 19.38 4.45
C VAL A 43 -5.22 19.59 5.18
N ALA A 44 -4.14 19.85 4.46
CA ALA A 44 -2.81 19.99 5.08
C ALA A 44 -2.78 21.11 6.12
N GLN A 45 -3.43 22.24 5.84
CA GLN A 45 -3.44 23.37 6.76
C GLN A 45 -4.19 23.09 8.06
N ARG A 46 -4.98 22.04 8.08
CA ARG A 46 -5.72 21.63 9.28
C ARG A 46 -4.95 20.62 10.11
N ASN A 47 -3.68 20.37 9.78
CA ASN A 47 -2.85 19.36 10.41
C ASN A 47 -3.45 17.96 10.27
N ILE A 48 -4.06 17.69 9.13
CA ILE A 48 -4.56 16.37 8.79
C ILE A 48 -3.62 15.78 7.75
N ASN A 49 -3.05 14.63 8.08
CA ASN A 49 -2.13 13.91 7.19
C ASN A 49 -2.92 12.85 6.42
N VAL A 50 -2.66 12.75 5.12
CA VAL A 50 -3.37 11.83 4.23
C VAL A 50 -2.33 11.03 3.47
N ASN A 51 -2.24 9.74 3.75
CA ASN A 51 -1.25 8.87 3.14
C ASN A 51 -1.87 7.56 2.69
N LEU A 52 -1.15 6.86 1.83
CA LEU A 52 -1.61 5.63 1.22
C LEU A 52 -0.55 4.55 1.39
N ILE A 53 -0.98 3.33 1.72
CA ILE A 53 -0.10 2.17 1.71
C ILE A 53 -0.47 1.31 0.51
N ALA A 54 0.56 0.91 -0.23
CA ALA A 54 0.41 0.01 -1.36
C ALA A 54 1.16 -1.29 -1.05
N PRO A 55 0.48 -2.30 -0.49
CA PRO A 55 1.14 -3.57 -0.17
C PRO A 55 1.42 -4.36 -1.45
N GLY A 56 2.47 -5.17 -1.42
CA GLY A 56 2.69 -6.20 -2.43
C GLY A 56 1.96 -7.48 -2.06
N PHE A 57 2.62 -8.62 -2.25
CA PHE A 57 2.04 -9.91 -1.89
C PHE A 57 2.22 -10.18 -0.41
N ILE A 58 1.11 -10.24 0.30
CA ILE A 58 1.06 -10.44 1.75
C ILE A 58 0.40 -11.78 2.02
N GLU A 59 0.94 -12.55 2.97
CA GLU A 59 0.34 -13.82 3.36
C GLU A 59 -1.11 -13.62 3.81
N SER A 60 -1.97 -14.48 3.30
CA SER A 60 -3.39 -14.44 3.58
C SER A 60 -3.98 -15.82 3.29
N PRO A 61 -5.22 -16.09 3.66
CA PRO A 61 -5.86 -17.34 3.24
C PRO A 61 -5.82 -17.54 1.72
N MET A 62 -5.94 -16.46 0.96
CA MET A 62 -5.91 -16.54 -0.50
C MET A 62 -4.54 -16.99 -1.01
N THR A 63 -3.44 -16.43 -0.48
CA THR A 63 -2.10 -16.85 -0.90
C THR A 63 -1.78 -18.26 -0.46
N ASN A 64 -2.34 -18.71 0.66
CA ASN A 64 -2.12 -20.06 1.17
C ASN A 64 -2.79 -21.14 0.28
N GLU A 65 -3.77 -20.75 -0.52
CA GLU A 65 -4.43 -21.66 -1.46
C GLU A 65 -3.63 -21.87 -2.73
N LEU A 66 -2.59 -21.07 -2.96
CA LEU A 66 -1.75 -21.22 -4.13
C LEU A 66 -0.90 -22.49 -4.00
N ASN A 67 -0.68 -23.18 -5.12
CA ASN A 67 0.23 -24.32 -5.12
C ASN A 67 1.68 -23.84 -5.09
N ASP A 68 2.61 -24.81 -4.94
CA ASP A 68 4.03 -24.48 -4.80
C ASP A 68 4.58 -23.77 -6.03
N ASP A 69 4.16 -24.17 -7.23
CA ASP A 69 4.63 -23.55 -8.46
C ASP A 69 4.17 -22.11 -8.58
N GLN A 70 2.91 -21.84 -8.21
CA GLN A 70 2.36 -20.51 -8.22
C GLN A 70 3.08 -19.61 -7.21
N LYS A 71 3.32 -20.13 -6.00
CA LYS A 71 4.05 -19.40 -4.97
C LYS A 71 5.46 -19.08 -5.42
N LYS A 72 6.13 -20.05 -6.03
CA LYS A 72 7.49 -19.84 -6.53
C LYS A 72 7.54 -18.76 -7.60
N THR A 73 6.59 -18.81 -8.53
CA THR A 73 6.52 -17.81 -9.61
C THR A 73 6.39 -16.40 -9.04
N ILE A 74 5.57 -16.23 -8.01
CA ILE A 74 5.41 -14.93 -7.35
C ILE A 74 6.67 -14.54 -6.60
N MET A 75 7.24 -15.47 -5.81
CA MET A 75 8.44 -15.19 -5.01
C MET A 75 9.64 -14.82 -5.88
N ASP A 76 9.74 -15.41 -7.07
CA ASP A 76 10.83 -15.09 -7.99
C ASP A 76 10.79 -13.63 -8.43
N LYS A 77 9.64 -12.99 -8.39
CA LYS A 77 9.48 -11.59 -8.73
C LYS A 77 9.74 -10.66 -7.55
N ILE A 78 9.91 -11.20 -6.35
CA ILE A 78 10.14 -10.41 -5.15
C ILE A 78 11.62 -10.49 -4.78
N PRO A 79 12.35 -9.37 -4.80
CA PRO A 79 13.77 -9.38 -4.44
C PRO A 79 14.05 -10.00 -3.06
N MET A 80 13.19 -9.76 -2.07
CA MET A 80 13.36 -10.34 -0.74
C MET A 80 12.97 -11.82 -0.68
N LYS A 81 12.42 -12.38 -1.76
CA LYS A 81 12.15 -13.82 -1.90
C LYS A 81 11.23 -14.39 -0.84
N ARG A 82 10.28 -13.59 -0.36
CA ARG A 82 9.25 -14.05 0.55
C ARG A 82 8.02 -13.16 0.43
N PHE A 83 6.87 -13.71 0.81
CA PHE A 83 5.67 -12.90 0.98
C PHE A 83 5.83 -12.02 2.22
N GLY A 84 5.20 -10.86 2.20
CA GLY A 84 5.12 -10.06 3.41
C GLY A 84 4.14 -10.68 4.39
N LEU A 85 4.24 -10.25 5.63
CA LEU A 85 3.31 -10.65 6.69
C LEU A 85 2.31 -9.51 6.91
N PRO A 86 1.10 -9.82 7.41
CA PRO A 86 0.17 -8.75 7.79
C PRO A 86 0.80 -7.70 8.71
N GLU A 87 1.71 -8.11 9.59
CA GLU A 87 2.41 -7.20 10.49
C GLU A 87 3.27 -6.19 9.75
N ASP A 88 3.79 -6.55 8.58
CA ASP A 88 4.60 -5.61 7.79
C ASP A 88 3.78 -4.41 7.35
N VAL A 89 2.53 -4.64 6.97
CA VAL A 89 1.61 -3.56 6.60
C VAL A 89 1.11 -2.84 7.86
N ALA A 90 0.78 -3.60 8.90
CA ALA A 90 0.28 -3.02 10.14
C ALA A 90 1.30 -2.09 10.81
N ASN A 91 2.58 -2.45 10.74
CA ASN A 91 3.64 -1.59 11.30
C ASN A 91 3.73 -0.26 10.58
N MET A 92 3.61 -0.26 9.25
CA MET A 92 3.58 0.99 8.50
C MET A 92 2.33 1.79 8.83
N ALA A 93 1.18 1.14 8.94
CA ALA A 93 -0.07 1.82 9.29
C ALA A 93 0.05 2.46 10.67
N LEU A 94 0.64 1.76 11.63
CA LEU A 94 0.84 2.29 12.97
C LEU A 94 1.73 3.53 12.95
N PHE A 95 2.81 3.50 12.21
CA PHE A 95 3.69 4.67 12.05
C PHE A 95 2.95 5.85 11.43
N LEU A 96 2.21 5.61 10.35
CA LEU A 96 1.55 6.67 9.61
C LEU A 96 0.35 7.26 10.36
N THR A 97 -0.18 6.56 11.35
CA THR A 97 -1.27 7.08 12.18
C THR A 97 -0.78 7.68 13.50
N SER A 98 0.53 7.68 13.71
CA SER A 98 1.14 8.23 14.92
C SER A 98 1.62 9.67 14.69
N ASP A 99 1.98 10.34 15.79
CA ASP A 99 2.55 11.69 15.71
C ASP A 99 3.96 11.69 15.09
N HIS A 100 4.60 10.53 15.00
CA HIS A 100 5.92 10.43 14.38
C HIS A 100 5.89 10.74 12.89
N SER A 101 4.72 10.68 12.26
CA SER A 101 4.56 11.00 10.84
C SER A 101 3.93 12.37 10.59
N SER A 102 4.02 13.27 11.54
CA SER A 102 3.28 14.54 11.47
C SER A 102 3.68 15.44 10.30
N TYR A 103 4.88 15.26 9.74
CA TYR A 103 5.32 16.04 8.58
C TYR A 103 5.24 15.25 7.28
N ILE A 104 4.49 14.16 7.26
CA ILE A 104 4.32 13.27 6.10
C ILE A 104 2.88 13.32 5.64
N THR A 105 2.66 13.76 4.41
CA THR A 105 1.32 13.77 3.83
C THR A 105 1.41 13.66 2.31
N GLY A 106 0.39 13.12 1.69
CA GLY A 106 0.31 12.99 0.24
C GLY A 106 1.20 11.90 -0.34
N GLN A 107 1.70 11.01 0.49
CA GLN A 107 2.67 10.00 0.06
C GLN A 107 2.04 8.62 -0.06
N THR A 108 2.60 7.83 -0.97
CA THR A 108 2.26 6.41 -1.10
C THR A 108 3.47 5.59 -0.65
N PHE A 109 3.24 4.70 0.31
CA PHE A 109 4.29 3.86 0.87
C PHE A 109 4.12 2.43 0.39
N HIS A 110 5.12 1.93 -0.31
CA HIS A 110 5.10 0.58 -0.86
C HIS A 110 5.71 -0.39 0.15
N VAL A 111 4.97 -1.47 0.45
CA VAL A 111 5.41 -2.52 1.36
C VAL A 111 5.36 -3.82 0.57
N ASN A 112 6.43 -4.12 -0.17
CA ASN A 112 6.37 -5.17 -1.20
C ASN A 112 7.66 -5.98 -1.36
N GLY A 113 8.61 -5.88 -0.44
CA GLY A 113 9.84 -6.66 -0.52
C GLY A 113 10.71 -6.32 -1.73
N GLY A 114 10.50 -5.17 -2.33
CA GLY A 114 11.27 -4.71 -3.49
C GLY A 114 10.67 -5.09 -4.84
N MET A 115 9.50 -5.73 -4.83
CA MET A 115 8.87 -6.16 -6.09
C MET A 115 8.62 -5.01 -7.05
N LEU A 116 8.34 -3.84 -6.53
CA LEU A 116 8.11 -2.64 -7.31
C LEU A 116 8.90 -1.49 -6.68
N MET A 117 9.69 -0.82 -7.49
CA MET A 117 10.51 0.31 -7.03
C MET A 117 10.14 1.54 -7.86
N LEU A 118 9.56 2.52 -7.21
CA LEU A 118 9.13 3.76 -7.86
C LEU A 118 9.93 4.95 -7.36
#